data_071d2b2a0f7e5ec2b4e6ae2745be4b74
#
_entry.id   071d2b2a0f7e5ec2b4e6ae2745be4b74
#
_cell.length_a   1.000
_cell.length_b   1.000
_cell.length_c   1.000
_cell.angle_alpha   90.00
_cell.angle_beta   90.00
_cell.angle_gamma   90.00
#
_symmetry.space_group_name_H-M   'P 1'
#
loop_
_entity.id
_entity.type
_entity.pdbx_description
1 polymer ?
#
loop_
_entity_poly.entity_id
_entity_poly.type
_entity_poly.pdbx_seq_one_letter_code
_entity_poly.pdbx_strand_id
1 'polypeptide(L)'
;MRFAVGVVLAVFCAFACAQDLEREERLAQETLATLVVGDPIRLDQKGGHRFLGLYTRAANERGAVVIAHGRGWSPDYDLYGELRTRLADVGYSTLAIQMPVLPGTAKIGDYLSTFTDSDERFALAVAWLRAKGGRRVAIVSHSLGATMANHYLIYNKTPDVDAWVMISIINGLQDMFRIKVPVLDVFGSNDWSVTRFGGDERLAQIRKIAGSKQVVVTGAEHFFEGHREELTRSIVSFLDAALPAK
;
A
#
# COMPACT_ATOMS: atom_id res chain seq x y z
N MET A 1 60.85 -28.01 -4.09
CA MET A 1 59.79 -27.61 -3.15
C MET A 1 58.80 -26.75 -3.89
N ARG A 2 57.61 -27.27 -4.19
CA ARG A 2 56.53 -26.52 -4.85
C ARG A 2 55.50 -26.16 -3.77
N PHE A 3 55.37 -24.87 -3.46
CA PHE A 3 54.32 -24.38 -2.57
C PHE A 3 53.01 -24.23 -3.37
N ALA A 4 52.00 -24.99 -3.02
CA ALA A 4 50.64 -24.80 -3.50
C ALA A 4 49.97 -23.72 -2.62
N VAL A 5 49.65 -22.59 -3.23
CA VAL A 5 48.83 -21.55 -2.60
C VAL A 5 47.36 -21.90 -2.79
N GLY A 6 46.72 -22.38 -1.71
CA GLY A 6 45.28 -22.62 -1.70
C GLY A 6 44.53 -21.27 -1.63
N VAL A 7 43.79 -20.94 -2.67
CA VAL A 7 42.83 -19.80 -2.64
C VAL A 7 41.57 -20.27 -1.93
N VAL A 8 41.34 -19.77 -0.73
CA VAL A 8 40.07 -19.93 -0.02
C VAL A 8 39.07 -18.92 -0.60
N LEU A 9 38.14 -19.41 -1.41
CA LEU A 9 37.01 -18.62 -1.89
C LEU A 9 36.01 -18.49 -0.73
N ALA A 10 36.00 -17.33 -0.06
CA ALA A 10 34.95 -16.98 0.88
C ALA A 10 33.66 -16.68 0.11
N VAL A 11 32.72 -17.61 0.09
CA VAL A 11 31.36 -17.40 -0.42
C VAL A 11 30.65 -16.52 0.60
N PHE A 12 30.57 -15.21 0.32
CA PHE A 12 29.64 -14.32 1.00
C PHE A 12 28.22 -14.70 0.57
N CYS A 13 27.53 -15.56 1.33
CA CYS A 13 26.09 -15.65 1.27
C CYS A 13 25.51 -14.30 1.74
N ALA A 14 25.15 -13.44 0.81
CA ALA A 14 24.23 -12.35 1.09
C ALA A 14 22.90 -13.00 1.51
N PHE A 15 22.61 -13.03 2.81
CA PHE A 15 21.28 -13.38 3.29
C PHE A 15 20.33 -12.30 2.78
N ALA A 16 19.69 -12.52 1.62
CA ALA A 16 18.48 -11.79 1.29
C ALA A 16 17.53 -12.01 2.46
N CYS A 17 17.07 -10.93 3.09
CA CYS A 17 16.13 -11.02 4.20
C CYS A 17 14.85 -11.65 3.64
N ALA A 18 14.65 -12.94 3.92
CA ALA A 18 13.49 -13.67 3.45
C ALA A 18 12.24 -13.13 4.16
N GLN A 19 11.10 -13.11 3.46
CA GLN A 19 9.81 -12.77 4.05
C GLN A 19 9.54 -13.65 5.28
N ASP A 20 9.05 -13.02 6.36
CA ASP A 20 8.72 -13.71 7.61
C ASP A 20 7.27 -14.20 7.57
N LEU A 21 7.04 -15.32 6.91
CA LEU A 21 5.71 -15.90 6.72
C LEU A 21 5.05 -16.34 8.04
N GLU A 22 5.84 -16.73 9.05
CA GLU A 22 5.30 -17.07 10.37
C GLU A 22 4.77 -15.81 11.07
N ARG A 23 5.51 -14.72 11.02
CA ARG A 23 5.05 -13.45 11.57
C ARG A 23 3.84 -12.93 10.82
N GLU A 24 3.81 -13.07 9.50
CA GLU A 24 2.66 -12.69 8.68
C GLU A 24 1.40 -13.47 9.08
N GLU A 25 1.52 -14.79 9.27
CA GLU A 25 0.38 -15.60 9.70
C GLU A 25 -0.05 -15.28 11.14
N ARG A 26 0.87 -15.01 12.08
CA ARG A 26 0.50 -14.53 13.42
C ARG A 26 -0.29 -13.23 13.35
N LEU A 27 0.16 -12.25 12.57
CA LEU A 27 -0.57 -10.99 12.37
C LEU A 27 -1.96 -11.22 11.76
N ALA A 28 -2.08 -12.19 10.85
CA ALA A 28 -3.36 -12.57 10.27
C ALA A 28 -4.30 -13.18 11.33
N GLN A 29 -3.80 -14.08 12.17
CA GLN A 29 -4.59 -14.71 13.24
C GLN A 29 -5.03 -13.68 14.28
N GLU A 30 -4.14 -12.79 14.72
CA GLU A 30 -4.45 -11.69 15.64
C GLU A 30 -5.54 -10.78 15.05
N THR A 31 -5.42 -10.42 13.77
CA THR A 31 -6.42 -9.63 13.05
C THR A 31 -7.76 -10.33 13.00
N LEU A 32 -7.80 -11.63 12.67
CA LEU A 32 -9.04 -12.40 12.58
C LEU A 32 -9.72 -12.59 13.94
N ALA A 33 -8.95 -12.68 15.00
CA ALA A 33 -9.50 -12.82 16.36
C ALA A 33 -10.27 -11.58 16.84
N THR A 34 -9.99 -10.40 16.29
CA THR A 34 -10.61 -9.13 16.67
C THR A 34 -11.48 -8.51 15.58
N LEU A 35 -11.59 -9.17 14.43
CA LEU A 35 -12.34 -8.67 13.27
C LEU A 35 -13.84 -8.58 13.58
N VAL A 36 -14.41 -7.38 13.48
CA VAL A 36 -15.84 -7.13 13.70
C VAL A 36 -16.60 -6.89 12.40
N VAL A 37 -15.95 -6.25 11.41
CA VAL A 37 -16.58 -5.82 10.16
C VAL A 37 -15.81 -6.38 8.97
N GLY A 38 -16.52 -6.83 7.94
CA GLY A 38 -15.97 -7.33 6.69
C GLY A 38 -15.70 -8.84 6.68
N ASP A 39 -15.46 -9.36 5.49
CA ASP A 39 -15.26 -10.77 5.21
C ASP A 39 -13.78 -11.06 5.00
N PRO A 40 -13.17 -11.98 5.78
CA PRO A 40 -11.81 -12.40 5.51
C PRO A 40 -11.75 -13.29 4.26
N ILE A 41 -10.77 -13.03 3.42
CA ILE A 41 -10.47 -13.84 2.24
C ILE A 41 -8.98 -14.21 2.23
N ARG A 42 -8.63 -15.24 1.50
CA ARG A 42 -7.22 -15.59 1.22
C ARG A 42 -6.99 -15.50 -0.28
N LEU A 43 -5.93 -14.79 -0.66
CA LEU A 43 -5.50 -14.64 -2.04
C LEU A 43 -4.24 -15.48 -2.27
N ASP A 44 -4.22 -16.23 -3.37
CA ASP A 44 -3.17 -17.20 -3.67
C ASP A 44 -2.10 -16.59 -4.58
N GLN A 45 -0.86 -16.47 -4.10
CA GLN A 45 0.29 -16.07 -4.92
C GLN A 45 0.82 -17.27 -5.73
N LYS A 46 1.47 -17.01 -6.86
CA LYS A 46 2.03 -18.06 -7.75
C LYS A 46 2.99 -19.02 -7.05
N GLY A 47 3.71 -18.54 -6.03
CA GLY A 47 4.59 -19.34 -5.19
C GLY A 47 3.87 -20.26 -4.20
N GLY A 48 2.52 -20.28 -4.18
CA GLY A 48 1.70 -21.08 -3.27
C GLY A 48 1.47 -20.46 -1.90
N HIS A 49 2.04 -19.29 -1.61
CA HIS A 49 1.73 -18.54 -0.39
C HIS A 49 0.34 -17.90 -0.50
N ARG A 50 -0.37 -17.88 0.64
CA ARG A 50 -1.73 -17.31 0.73
C ARG A 50 -1.75 -16.19 1.76
N PHE A 51 -2.03 -14.97 1.33
CA PHE A 51 -2.09 -13.81 2.22
C PHE A 51 -3.53 -13.38 2.54
N LEU A 52 -3.71 -12.74 3.70
CA LEU A 52 -5.00 -12.25 4.18
C LEU A 52 -5.44 -11.01 3.39
N GLY A 53 -6.70 -10.99 2.98
CA GLY A 53 -7.44 -9.82 2.57
C GLY A 53 -8.71 -9.66 3.41
N LEU A 54 -9.07 -8.42 3.72
CA LEU A 54 -10.32 -8.09 4.42
C LEU A 54 -11.22 -7.30 3.47
N TYR A 55 -12.28 -7.93 3.01
CA TYR A 55 -13.25 -7.31 2.12
C TYR A 55 -14.39 -6.69 2.91
N THR A 56 -14.69 -5.42 2.65
CA THR A 56 -15.87 -4.74 3.22
C THR A 56 -16.68 -4.16 2.08
N ARG A 57 -17.87 -4.71 1.88
CA ARG A 57 -18.76 -4.29 0.81
C ARG A 57 -19.48 -3.00 1.18
N ALA A 58 -19.49 -2.03 0.27
CA ALA A 58 -20.34 -0.85 0.39
C ALA A 58 -21.79 -1.17 0.00
N ALA A 59 -22.75 -0.59 0.72
CA ALA A 59 -24.18 -0.80 0.42
C ALA A 59 -24.58 -0.23 -0.96
N ASN A 60 -24.06 0.95 -1.30
CA ASN A 60 -24.28 1.63 -2.59
C ASN A 60 -22.92 1.88 -3.24
N GLU A 61 -22.40 0.87 -3.95
CA GLU A 61 -21.06 0.89 -4.49
C GLU A 61 -20.88 1.94 -5.58
N ARG A 62 -19.99 2.90 -5.35
CA ARG A 62 -19.53 3.93 -6.32
C ARG A 62 -18.18 3.57 -6.94
N GLY A 63 -17.42 2.73 -6.29
CA GLY A 63 -16.12 2.22 -6.71
C GLY A 63 -15.55 1.29 -5.66
N ALA A 64 -14.38 0.73 -5.94
CA ALA A 64 -13.69 -0.17 -5.04
C ALA A 64 -12.26 0.30 -4.76
N VAL A 65 -11.72 -0.06 -3.60
CA VAL A 65 -10.42 0.41 -3.12
C VAL A 65 -9.61 -0.74 -2.57
N VAL A 66 -8.40 -0.92 -3.07
CA VAL A 66 -7.38 -1.75 -2.40
C VAL A 66 -6.67 -0.89 -1.36
N ILE A 67 -6.62 -1.34 -0.09
CA ILE A 67 -5.91 -0.65 0.98
C ILE A 67 -4.64 -1.43 1.34
N ALA A 68 -3.48 -0.75 1.32
CA ALA A 68 -2.18 -1.33 1.63
C ALA A 68 -1.54 -0.63 2.83
N HIS A 69 -1.25 -1.41 3.87
CA HIS A 69 -0.65 -0.93 5.11
C HIS A 69 0.86 -0.65 4.99
N GLY A 70 1.41 0.05 5.98
CA GLY A 70 2.84 0.35 6.10
C GLY A 70 3.66 -0.84 6.65
N ARG A 71 4.94 -0.58 6.96
CA ARG A 71 5.91 -1.58 7.39
C ARG A 71 5.47 -2.35 8.64
N GLY A 72 5.31 -3.67 8.51
CA GLY A 72 5.17 -4.60 9.63
C GLY A 72 3.83 -4.58 10.35
N TRP A 73 2.78 -4.00 9.73
CA TRP A 73 1.41 -3.94 10.24
C TRP A 73 0.52 -5.03 9.65
N SER A 74 -0.77 -4.94 9.92
CA SER A 74 -1.81 -5.83 9.38
C SER A 74 -2.93 -5.01 8.71
N PRO A 75 -3.80 -5.65 7.90
CA PRO A 75 -4.84 -4.94 7.13
C PRO A 75 -5.93 -4.27 7.98
N ASP A 76 -6.05 -4.60 9.26
CA ASP A 76 -7.05 -4.02 10.17
C ASP A 76 -6.43 -3.21 11.31
N TYR A 77 -5.11 -3.07 11.32
CA TYR A 77 -4.45 -2.32 12.39
C TYR A 77 -4.81 -0.83 12.31
N ASP A 78 -5.36 -0.30 13.40
CA ASP A 78 -5.56 1.12 13.67
C ASP A 78 -6.10 1.92 12.45
N LEU A 79 -5.30 2.79 11.84
CA LEU A 79 -5.63 3.60 10.66
C LEU A 79 -6.28 2.79 9.52
N TYR A 80 -5.80 1.58 9.27
CA TYR A 80 -6.25 0.79 8.11
C TYR A 80 -7.64 0.19 8.33
N GLY A 81 -7.94 -0.28 9.55
CA GLY A 81 -9.27 -0.74 9.93
C GLY A 81 -10.30 0.38 9.86
N GLU A 82 -9.92 1.59 10.34
CA GLU A 82 -10.78 2.76 10.26
C GLU A 82 -11.00 3.23 8.82
N LEU A 83 -9.97 3.32 8.00
CA LEU A 83 -10.11 3.67 6.58
C LEU A 83 -10.98 2.66 5.83
N ARG A 84 -10.79 1.37 6.09
CA ARG A 84 -11.53 0.29 5.46
C ARG A 84 -13.04 0.43 5.69
N THR A 85 -13.44 0.67 6.93
CA THR A 85 -14.86 0.80 7.30
C THR A 85 -15.44 2.13 6.83
N ARG A 86 -14.77 3.26 7.09
CA ARG A 86 -15.24 4.59 6.71
C ARG A 86 -15.42 4.75 5.19
N LEU A 87 -14.51 4.21 4.38
CA LEU A 87 -14.65 4.25 2.93
C LEU A 87 -15.82 3.39 2.45
N ALA A 88 -16.06 2.23 3.09
CA ALA A 88 -17.21 1.39 2.77
C ALA A 88 -18.54 2.08 3.11
N ASP A 89 -18.62 2.78 4.25
CA ASP A 89 -19.80 3.53 4.69
C ASP A 89 -20.21 4.63 3.68
N VAL A 90 -19.22 5.22 2.99
CA VAL A 90 -19.46 6.27 2.00
C VAL A 90 -19.50 5.77 0.55
N GLY A 91 -19.58 4.45 0.33
CA GLY A 91 -19.85 3.86 -0.98
C GLY A 91 -18.63 3.33 -1.74
N TYR A 92 -17.48 3.17 -1.11
CA TYR A 92 -16.31 2.52 -1.71
C TYR A 92 -16.11 1.14 -1.10
N SER A 93 -16.43 0.06 -1.81
CA SER A 93 -16.09 -1.29 -1.34
C SER A 93 -14.57 -1.40 -1.17
N THR A 94 -14.11 -1.92 -0.03
CA THR A 94 -12.69 -1.96 0.29
C THR A 94 -12.16 -3.38 0.36
N LEU A 95 -10.91 -3.58 -0.08
CA LEU A 95 -10.13 -4.79 0.13
C LEU A 95 -8.79 -4.38 0.75
N ALA A 96 -8.72 -4.45 2.08
CA ALA A 96 -7.47 -4.23 2.78
C ALA A 96 -6.63 -5.52 2.74
N ILE A 97 -5.40 -5.42 2.26
CA ILE A 97 -4.54 -6.59 2.02
C ILE A 97 -3.33 -6.62 2.94
N GLN A 98 -2.95 -7.82 3.36
CA GLN A 98 -1.69 -8.05 4.04
C GLN A 98 -0.54 -7.81 3.06
N MET A 99 0.31 -6.84 3.36
CA MET A 99 1.56 -6.60 2.63
C MET A 99 2.67 -7.51 3.19
N PRO A 100 3.71 -7.82 2.40
CA PRO A 100 4.82 -8.62 2.87
C PRO A 100 5.43 -8.07 4.15
N VAL A 101 5.76 -8.94 5.10
CA VAL A 101 6.45 -8.57 6.32
C VAL A 101 7.81 -9.27 6.42
N LEU A 102 8.77 -8.56 7.00
CA LEU A 102 10.09 -9.06 7.33
C LEU A 102 10.23 -9.22 8.85
N PRO A 103 11.26 -9.89 9.34
CA PRO A 103 11.58 -9.93 10.77
C PRO A 103 11.55 -8.53 11.41
N GLY A 104 11.13 -8.43 12.67
CA GLY A 104 10.97 -7.15 13.36
C GLY A 104 12.23 -6.28 13.40
N THR A 105 13.41 -6.89 13.24
CA THR A 105 14.71 -6.22 13.19
C THR A 105 15.06 -5.65 11.81
N ALA A 106 14.29 -5.99 10.76
CA ALA A 106 14.55 -5.55 9.39
C ALA A 106 14.41 -4.02 9.27
N LYS A 107 15.33 -3.43 8.52
CA LYS A 107 15.31 -1.99 8.18
C LYS A 107 14.41 -1.75 6.97
N ILE A 108 14.03 -0.50 6.73
CA ILE A 108 13.21 -0.11 5.57
C ILE A 108 13.85 -0.56 4.25
N GLY A 109 15.18 -0.40 4.11
CA GLY A 109 15.89 -0.80 2.90
C GLY A 109 15.84 -2.30 2.59
N ASP A 110 15.69 -3.15 3.61
CA ASP A 110 15.62 -4.61 3.43
C ASP A 110 14.32 -5.02 2.70
N TYR A 111 13.27 -4.21 2.83
CA TYR A 111 11.97 -4.44 2.17
C TYR A 111 12.01 -4.34 0.64
N LEU A 112 13.08 -3.80 0.05
CA LEU A 112 13.25 -3.82 -1.41
C LEU A 112 13.19 -5.24 -1.98
N SER A 113 13.64 -6.25 -1.21
CA SER A 113 13.57 -7.66 -1.59
C SER A 113 12.15 -8.20 -1.72
N THR A 114 11.15 -7.53 -1.14
CA THR A 114 9.75 -7.95 -1.13
C THR A 114 8.88 -7.24 -2.18
N PHE A 115 9.45 -6.35 -2.99
CA PHE A 115 8.65 -5.52 -3.90
C PHE A 115 7.99 -6.35 -5.01
N THR A 116 8.65 -7.38 -5.51
CA THR A 116 8.02 -8.31 -6.48
C THR A 116 6.81 -9.04 -5.88
N ASP A 117 6.90 -9.46 -4.60
CA ASP A 117 5.78 -10.08 -3.91
C ASP A 117 4.64 -9.08 -3.66
N SER A 118 4.98 -7.83 -3.30
CA SER A 118 3.99 -6.78 -3.14
C SER A 118 3.29 -6.42 -4.46
N ASP A 119 4.00 -6.41 -5.58
CA ASP A 119 3.40 -6.20 -6.91
C ASP A 119 2.38 -7.28 -7.24
N GLU A 120 2.70 -8.54 -6.97
CA GLU A 120 1.77 -9.65 -7.16
C GLU A 120 0.53 -9.52 -6.26
N ARG A 121 0.71 -9.12 -4.99
CA ARG A 121 -0.43 -8.89 -4.06
C ARG A 121 -1.35 -7.78 -4.55
N PHE A 122 -0.80 -6.66 -5.03
CA PHE A 122 -1.62 -5.61 -5.64
C PHE A 122 -2.38 -6.12 -6.87
N ALA A 123 -1.69 -6.83 -7.77
CA ALA A 123 -2.32 -7.37 -8.99
C ALA A 123 -3.48 -8.32 -8.66
N LEU A 124 -3.29 -9.24 -7.70
CA LEU A 124 -4.31 -10.18 -7.25
C LEU A 124 -5.51 -9.47 -6.59
N ALA A 125 -5.25 -8.45 -5.75
CA ALA A 125 -6.30 -7.69 -5.10
C ALA A 125 -7.14 -6.87 -6.10
N VAL A 126 -6.49 -6.20 -7.04
CA VAL A 126 -7.16 -5.45 -8.13
C VAL A 126 -8.00 -6.41 -8.98
N ALA A 127 -7.43 -7.52 -9.42
CA ALA A 127 -8.16 -8.52 -10.22
C ALA A 127 -9.35 -9.10 -9.45
N TRP A 128 -9.21 -9.37 -8.15
CA TRP A 128 -10.29 -9.85 -7.31
C TRP A 128 -11.45 -8.85 -7.22
N LEU A 129 -11.15 -7.56 -6.98
CA LEU A 129 -12.18 -6.51 -6.96
C LEU A 129 -12.86 -6.35 -8.32
N ARG A 130 -12.12 -6.41 -9.42
CA ARG A 130 -12.70 -6.41 -10.78
C ARG A 130 -13.64 -7.59 -11.00
N ALA A 131 -13.26 -8.79 -10.58
CA ALA A 131 -14.09 -9.99 -10.68
C ALA A 131 -15.36 -9.89 -9.81
N LYS A 132 -15.34 -9.13 -8.71
CA LYS A 132 -16.53 -8.83 -7.89
C LYS A 132 -17.43 -7.76 -8.49
N GLY A 133 -17.11 -7.22 -9.64
CA GLY A 133 -17.90 -6.20 -10.34
C GLY A 133 -17.42 -4.77 -10.11
N GLY A 134 -16.30 -4.57 -9.43
CA GLY A 134 -15.67 -3.26 -9.23
C GLY A 134 -15.29 -2.62 -10.57
N ARG A 135 -16.15 -1.75 -11.10
CA ARG A 135 -15.91 -1.08 -12.40
C ARG A 135 -14.80 -0.04 -12.33
N ARG A 136 -14.52 0.46 -11.15
CA ARG A 136 -13.48 1.46 -10.85
C ARG A 136 -12.75 1.05 -9.62
N VAL A 137 -11.44 0.92 -9.72
CA VAL A 137 -10.59 0.43 -8.65
C VAL A 137 -9.47 1.43 -8.40
N ALA A 138 -9.40 1.94 -7.17
CA ALA A 138 -8.27 2.75 -6.72
C ALA A 138 -7.38 1.96 -5.76
N ILE A 139 -6.14 2.42 -5.60
CA ILE A 139 -5.27 2.01 -4.51
C ILE A 139 -5.20 3.13 -3.48
N VAL A 140 -5.39 2.82 -2.20
CA VAL A 140 -5.09 3.68 -1.05
C VAL A 140 -3.98 3.01 -0.25
N SER A 141 -2.84 3.65 -0.15
CA SER A 141 -1.64 3.03 0.41
C SER A 141 -0.91 3.99 1.36
N HIS A 142 -0.37 3.45 2.45
CA HIS A 142 0.26 4.25 3.51
C HIS A 142 1.73 3.90 3.70
N SER A 143 2.57 4.94 3.89
CA SER A 143 3.96 4.76 4.32
C SER A 143 4.76 3.87 3.35
N LEU A 144 5.38 2.79 3.82
CA LEU A 144 6.07 1.80 2.97
C LEU A 144 5.12 1.15 1.96
N GLY A 145 3.85 0.91 2.32
CA GLY A 145 2.84 0.41 1.38
C GLY A 145 2.63 1.36 0.20
N ALA A 146 2.80 2.68 0.39
CA ALA A 146 2.74 3.64 -0.71
C ALA A 146 3.99 3.56 -1.60
N THR A 147 5.17 3.29 -1.04
CA THR A 147 6.39 3.03 -1.83
C THR A 147 6.25 1.74 -2.66
N MET A 148 5.66 0.69 -2.07
CA MET A 148 5.35 -0.56 -2.79
C MET A 148 4.32 -0.32 -3.91
N ALA A 149 3.27 0.49 -3.66
CA ALA A 149 2.28 0.85 -4.68
C ALA A 149 2.90 1.67 -5.83
N ASN A 150 3.83 2.58 -5.53
CA ASN A 150 4.60 3.28 -6.56
C ASN A 150 5.34 2.28 -7.47
N HIS A 151 6.04 1.30 -6.88
CA HIS A 151 6.73 0.25 -7.61
C HIS A 151 5.76 -0.55 -8.50
N TYR A 152 4.65 -1.02 -7.93
CA TYR A 152 3.61 -1.73 -8.69
C TYR A 152 3.12 -0.93 -9.91
N LEU A 153 2.79 0.35 -9.72
CA LEU A 153 2.23 1.21 -10.76
C LEU A 153 3.21 1.52 -11.90
N ILE A 154 4.52 1.53 -11.62
CA ILE A 154 5.53 1.83 -12.64
C ILE A 154 6.08 0.58 -13.35
N TYR A 155 6.12 -0.57 -12.68
CA TYR A 155 6.70 -1.80 -13.23
C TYR A 155 5.67 -2.78 -13.77
N ASN A 156 4.41 -2.70 -13.34
CA ASN A 156 3.34 -3.49 -13.95
C ASN A 156 2.92 -2.87 -15.29
N LYS A 157 2.87 -3.69 -16.35
CA LYS A 157 2.52 -3.23 -17.71
C LYS A 157 1.05 -2.79 -17.82
N THR A 158 0.18 -3.40 -17.03
CA THR A 158 -1.27 -3.17 -17.03
C THR A 158 -1.80 -3.19 -15.59
N PRO A 159 -1.55 -2.16 -14.80
CA PRO A 159 -1.93 -2.16 -13.38
C PRO A 159 -3.45 -2.19 -13.15
N ASP A 160 -4.26 -1.91 -14.17
CA ASP A 160 -5.74 -1.90 -14.16
C ASP A 160 -6.34 -1.12 -12.96
N VAL A 161 -5.72 0.01 -12.65
CA VAL A 161 -6.08 0.92 -11.56
C VAL A 161 -6.51 2.26 -12.14
N ASP A 162 -7.55 2.86 -11.58
CA ASP A 162 -8.14 4.11 -12.07
C ASP A 162 -7.67 5.35 -11.29
N ALA A 163 -7.19 5.19 -10.05
CA ALA A 163 -6.64 6.26 -9.23
C ALA A 163 -5.72 5.71 -8.13
N TRP A 164 -4.84 6.57 -7.62
CA TRP A 164 -3.94 6.22 -6.52
C TRP A 164 -3.92 7.30 -5.44
N VAL A 165 -4.07 6.89 -4.18
CA VAL A 165 -3.88 7.71 -2.99
C VAL A 165 -2.65 7.21 -2.26
N MET A 166 -1.66 8.08 -2.11
CA MET A 166 -0.48 7.84 -1.30
C MET A 166 -0.56 8.66 -0.01
N ILE A 167 -0.67 7.96 1.12
CA ILE A 167 -0.74 8.56 2.45
C ILE A 167 0.65 8.46 3.08
N SER A 168 1.21 9.59 3.48
CA SER A 168 2.49 9.64 4.23
C SER A 168 3.60 8.79 3.61
N ILE A 169 3.74 8.83 2.29
CA ILE A 169 4.75 8.03 1.58
C ILE A 169 6.15 8.32 2.12
N ILE A 170 6.90 7.27 2.34
CA ILE A 170 8.32 7.32 2.71
C ILE A 170 9.18 7.07 1.48
N ASN A 171 10.34 7.71 1.41
CA ASN A 171 11.22 7.75 0.25
C ASN A 171 10.64 8.56 -0.93
N GLY A 172 11.49 8.93 -1.88
CA GLY A 172 11.08 9.67 -3.07
C GLY A 172 10.26 8.82 -4.03
N LEU A 173 9.45 9.48 -4.84
CA LEU A 173 8.75 8.87 -5.96
C LEU A 173 9.72 8.56 -7.09
N GLN A 174 9.56 7.38 -7.68
CA GLN A 174 10.35 6.97 -8.84
C GLN A 174 9.47 7.02 -10.10
N ASP A 175 10.06 7.40 -11.21
CA ASP A 175 9.50 7.27 -12.57
C ASP A 175 8.02 7.69 -12.69
N MET A 176 7.60 8.75 -12.00
CA MET A 176 6.20 9.22 -11.98
C MET A 176 5.62 9.49 -13.36
N PHE A 177 6.46 9.78 -14.37
CA PHE A 177 6.02 9.95 -15.77
C PHE A 177 5.39 8.69 -16.37
N ARG A 178 5.63 7.53 -15.77
CA ARG A 178 5.01 6.23 -16.16
C ARG A 178 3.61 6.05 -15.59
N ILE A 179 3.26 6.75 -14.49
CA ILE A 179 1.94 6.70 -13.88
C ILE A 179 0.97 7.52 -14.72
N LYS A 180 -0.15 6.91 -15.12
CA LYS A 180 -1.14 7.50 -16.03
C LYS A 180 -2.50 7.76 -15.37
N VAL A 181 -2.62 7.47 -14.09
CA VAL A 181 -3.85 7.68 -13.31
C VAL A 181 -3.70 8.87 -12.37
N PRO A 182 -4.80 9.55 -12.01
CA PRO A 182 -4.77 10.62 -11.01
C PRO A 182 -4.17 10.15 -9.69
N VAL A 183 -3.40 11.03 -9.03
CA VAL A 183 -2.71 10.74 -7.76
C VAL A 183 -3.08 11.78 -6.72
N LEU A 184 -3.47 11.32 -5.52
CA LEU A 184 -3.51 12.15 -4.31
C LEU A 184 -2.27 11.86 -3.46
N ASP A 185 -1.44 12.89 -3.22
CA ASP A 185 -0.42 12.88 -2.18
C ASP A 185 -0.99 13.54 -0.92
N VAL A 186 -1.16 12.80 0.16
CA VAL A 186 -1.66 13.35 1.42
C VAL A 186 -0.75 12.99 2.58
N PHE A 187 -0.35 14.00 3.37
CA PHE A 187 0.49 13.80 4.54
C PHE A 187 0.25 14.88 5.61
N GLY A 188 0.70 14.63 6.82
CA GLY A 188 0.56 15.56 7.94
C GLY A 188 1.66 16.62 7.99
N SER A 189 1.35 17.83 8.45
CA SER A 189 2.36 18.86 8.65
C SER A 189 3.37 18.51 9.76
N ASN A 190 3.01 17.61 10.67
CA ASN A 190 3.88 17.07 11.73
C ASN A 190 4.33 15.63 11.44
N ASP A 191 4.17 15.16 10.20
CA ASP A 191 4.64 13.84 9.76
C ASP A 191 6.16 13.70 9.88
N TRP A 192 6.67 12.51 9.70
CA TRP A 192 8.10 12.25 9.71
C TRP A 192 8.85 13.12 8.70
N SER A 193 10.06 13.53 9.06
CA SER A 193 10.87 14.43 8.22
C SER A 193 11.09 13.88 6.82
N VAL A 194 11.28 12.56 6.67
CA VAL A 194 11.44 11.89 5.38
C VAL A 194 10.23 12.06 4.46
N THR A 195 9.03 12.13 5.02
CA THR A 195 7.77 12.39 4.29
C THR A 195 7.63 13.86 3.92
N ARG A 196 7.82 14.75 4.91
CA ARG A 196 7.59 16.20 4.74
C ARG A 196 8.58 16.85 3.78
N PHE A 197 9.87 16.56 3.92
CA PHE A 197 10.91 17.21 3.09
C PHE A 197 10.81 16.86 1.60
N GLY A 198 10.23 15.71 1.25
CA GLY A 198 9.96 15.35 -0.14
C GLY A 198 8.66 15.93 -0.72
N GLY A 199 7.87 16.68 0.06
CA GLY A 199 6.54 17.16 -0.35
C GLY A 199 6.54 18.02 -1.61
N ASP A 200 7.40 19.03 -1.68
CA ASP A 200 7.49 19.94 -2.82
C ASP A 200 7.94 19.21 -4.10
N GLU A 201 8.88 18.28 -3.98
CA GLU A 201 9.35 17.48 -5.11
C GLU A 201 8.24 16.57 -5.62
N ARG A 202 7.51 15.90 -4.73
CA ARG A 202 6.36 15.07 -5.08
C ARG A 202 5.27 15.88 -5.77
N LEU A 203 4.94 17.07 -5.23
CA LEU A 203 3.98 17.98 -5.85
C LEU A 203 4.41 18.36 -7.27
N ALA A 204 5.69 18.69 -7.47
CA ALA A 204 6.23 19.04 -8.78
C ALA A 204 6.13 17.89 -9.81
N GLN A 205 6.16 16.65 -9.34
CA GLN A 205 6.02 15.46 -10.17
C GLN A 205 4.54 15.15 -10.47
N ILE A 206 3.67 15.09 -9.44
CA ILE A 206 2.27 14.67 -9.63
C ILE A 206 1.42 15.73 -10.35
N ARG A 207 1.71 17.04 -10.22
CA ARG A 207 0.97 18.10 -10.91
C ARG A 207 0.99 18.00 -12.43
N LYS A 208 1.91 17.19 -12.99
CA LYS A 208 1.98 16.87 -14.42
C LYS A 208 0.97 15.80 -14.84
N ILE A 209 0.32 15.14 -13.89
CA ILE A 209 -0.68 14.11 -14.12
C ILE A 209 -2.06 14.73 -13.87
N ALA A 210 -2.90 14.72 -14.90
CA ALA A 210 -4.24 15.34 -14.83
C ALA A 210 -5.06 14.77 -13.67
N GLY A 211 -5.77 15.64 -12.93
CA GLY A 211 -6.60 15.26 -11.78
C GLY A 211 -5.82 14.99 -10.49
N SER A 212 -4.48 15.07 -10.52
CA SER A 212 -3.66 14.86 -9.32
C SER A 212 -3.60 16.11 -8.43
N LYS A 213 -3.48 15.89 -7.12
CA LYS A 213 -3.35 16.95 -6.12
C LYS A 213 -2.54 16.51 -4.91
N GLN A 214 -2.06 17.48 -4.15
CA GLN A 214 -1.43 17.26 -2.85
C GLN A 214 -2.28 17.94 -1.75
N VAL A 215 -2.38 17.31 -0.61
CA VAL A 215 -3.05 17.81 0.60
C VAL A 215 -2.11 17.66 1.78
N VAL A 216 -1.85 18.75 2.51
CA VAL A 216 -1.12 18.73 3.78
C VAL A 216 -2.13 18.96 4.89
N VAL A 217 -2.34 17.97 5.75
CA VAL A 217 -3.24 18.05 6.90
C VAL A 217 -2.51 18.72 8.05
N THR A 218 -2.97 19.91 8.44
CA THR A 218 -2.33 20.71 9.47
C THR A 218 -2.41 20.01 10.83
N GLY A 219 -1.27 19.86 11.51
CA GLY A 219 -1.17 19.25 12.84
C GLY A 219 -1.10 17.72 12.82
N ALA A 220 -1.48 17.07 11.73
CA ALA A 220 -1.46 15.62 11.65
C ALA A 220 -0.03 15.05 11.66
N GLU A 221 0.12 13.91 12.31
CA GLU A 221 1.32 13.08 12.33
C GLU A 221 1.19 11.92 11.34
N HIS A 222 2.17 11.01 11.35
CA HIS A 222 2.28 9.91 10.38
C HIS A 222 1.04 8.99 10.32
N PHE A 223 0.36 8.75 11.43
CA PHE A 223 -0.84 7.90 11.53
C PHE A 223 -2.15 8.68 11.61
N PHE A 224 -2.10 10.01 11.48
CA PHE A 224 -3.27 10.91 11.49
C PHE A 224 -4.13 10.78 12.75
N GLU A 225 -3.54 10.45 13.91
CA GLU A 225 -4.29 10.42 15.16
C GLU A 225 -4.93 11.80 15.43
N GLY A 226 -6.22 11.80 15.76
CA GLY A 226 -7.01 13.03 15.89
C GLY A 226 -7.37 13.75 14.57
N HIS A 227 -6.84 13.30 13.41
CA HIS A 227 -7.08 13.93 12.09
C HIS A 227 -7.65 12.96 11.04
N ARG A 228 -8.11 11.77 11.44
CA ARG A 228 -8.57 10.70 10.53
C ARG A 228 -9.82 11.07 9.74
N GLU A 229 -10.68 11.89 10.33
CA GLU A 229 -11.86 12.39 9.62
C GLU A 229 -11.47 13.34 8.46
N GLU A 230 -10.49 14.24 8.67
CA GLU A 230 -9.98 15.13 7.63
C GLU A 230 -9.25 14.36 6.53
N LEU A 231 -8.45 13.34 6.92
CA LEU A 231 -7.83 12.41 5.97
C LEU A 231 -8.89 11.72 5.13
N THR A 232 -9.91 11.12 5.75
CA THR A 232 -10.99 10.42 5.05
C THR A 232 -11.73 11.36 4.09
N ARG A 233 -12.08 12.56 4.52
CA ARG A 233 -12.71 13.59 3.64
C ARG A 233 -11.84 13.92 2.43
N SER A 234 -10.53 14.08 2.63
CA SER A 234 -9.58 14.36 1.55
C SER A 234 -9.53 13.23 0.53
N ILE A 235 -9.50 11.98 1.00
CA ILE A 235 -9.52 10.77 0.17
C ILE A 235 -10.84 10.68 -0.60
N VAL A 236 -11.98 10.79 0.07
CA VAL A 236 -13.31 10.69 -0.55
C VAL A 236 -13.50 11.78 -1.62
N SER A 237 -13.18 13.05 -1.29
CA SER A 237 -13.23 14.15 -2.25
C SER A 237 -12.36 13.91 -3.49
N PHE A 238 -11.22 13.28 -3.33
CA PHE A 238 -10.37 12.93 -4.46
C PHE A 238 -10.95 11.77 -5.27
N LEU A 239 -11.38 10.70 -4.62
CA LEU A 239 -11.96 9.54 -5.28
C LEU A 239 -13.23 9.89 -6.05
N ASP A 240 -14.09 10.76 -5.50
CA ASP A 240 -15.31 11.23 -6.16
C ASP A 240 -15.00 11.99 -7.47
N ALA A 241 -13.90 12.74 -7.48
CA ALA A 241 -13.47 13.47 -8.68
C ALA A 241 -12.73 12.57 -9.70
N ALA A 242 -11.91 11.63 -9.20
CA ALA A 242 -11.09 10.75 -10.04
C ALA A 242 -11.90 9.57 -10.60
N LEU A 243 -12.94 9.13 -9.88
CA LEU A 243 -13.80 8.00 -10.22
C LEU A 243 -15.25 8.45 -10.42
N PRO A 244 -15.58 9.36 -11.36
CA PRO A 244 -16.93 9.91 -11.49
C PRO A 244 -17.97 8.81 -11.79
N ALA A 245 -19.18 8.91 -11.22
CA ALA A 245 -20.29 8.03 -11.58
C ALA A 245 -20.63 8.20 -13.07
N LYS A 246 -20.74 7.11 -13.80
CA LYS A 246 -21.27 7.12 -15.18
C LYS A 246 -22.77 7.13 -15.14
#